data_9b42180499e9d6433020b96a3e9404b4
#
_entry.id   9b42180499e9d6433020b96a3e9404b4
#
_cell.length_a   1.000
_cell.length_b   1.000
_cell.length_c   1.000
_cell.angle_alpha   90.00
_cell.angle_beta   90.00
_cell.angle_gamma   90.00
#
_symmetry.space_group_name_H-M   'P 1'
#
loop_
_entity.id
_entity.type
_entity.pdbx_description
1 polymer ?
#
loop_
_entity_poly.entity_id
_entity_poly.type
_entity_poly.pdbx_seq_one_letter_code
_entity_poly.pdbx_strand_id
1 'polypeptide(L)'
;MLIFPINTFCQNINSYNINAILNSEDKTLTVSQIMKFKNTSNISLNKIVLEDWANSYVDNRTSLAKRISDEYSRSFTFATKKQRGSTQIKSITSNNIESWNKSEKTSDIINIYLKKELKIGESIEIEINYQVKLPDSKFTGYGFDNNNYYLKNWIIVFSNISGSDWYSQSNLNLNDQSLKKSIYKMKISFDKEYYLFSNLTINKTELLTNTKSVYLSGSDINDVKIDLLIDQNYRKFKNINNEIETDIFKTSSVKEAAKKVKRVNDFVKDYFNDNSDLKLLVAKSDYELNPFYGLNQLPSFISPFSDKFLEEIVFLKSFMINYLHQKLNLNRRESHWVYKGLEIFIIDKYINDFYPKVRFIGQLAGINILKNYEISKMNFNDLFLNYSEYVQRLNLHQADDQSSEYLTRINHDIASPYHSGVGLKYLENLIGENNLKDLILKISSIDSREDLNNLFLNYQKSDLNWFIEDYIGNRQSIDLKLKRINKNEILIEEKNNISIPYSIGYLKNDSIIQTIDFEEYKKIKIPNIDFDYIVINPKISLPELNKSNNWIYNNSNLKPLKIKFI
;
A
#
# COMPACT_ATOMS: atom_id res chain seq x y z
N MET A 1 50.61 11.02 -5.96
CA MET A 1 49.43 10.90 -6.84
C MET A 1 48.80 9.54 -6.56
N LEU A 2 47.89 9.48 -5.60
CA LEU A 2 47.18 8.26 -5.21
C LEU A 2 45.96 8.13 -6.10
N ILE A 3 46.00 7.15 -7.01
CA ILE A 3 44.86 6.75 -7.85
C ILE A 3 43.98 5.88 -6.97
N PHE A 4 42.87 6.43 -6.48
CA PHE A 4 41.80 5.62 -5.91
C PHE A 4 41.10 4.86 -7.06
N PRO A 5 40.93 3.54 -6.95
CA PRO A 5 40.13 2.82 -7.92
C PRO A 5 38.67 3.29 -7.72
N ILE A 6 38.11 3.89 -8.76
CA ILE A 6 36.67 4.07 -8.86
C ILE A 6 36.09 2.65 -8.97
N ASN A 7 35.64 2.10 -7.86
CA ASN A 7 34.78 0.94 -7.87
C ASN A 7 33.48 1.32 -8.58
N THR A 8 33.45 1.11 -9.89
CA THR A 8 32.21 0.99 -10.61
C THR A 8 31.48 -0.23 -10.05
N PHE A 9 30.61 -0.01 -9.07
CA PHE A 9 29.57 -0.98 -8.75
C PHE A 9 28.80 -1.22 -10.05
N CYS A 10 29.11 -2.33 -10.70
CA CYS A 10 28.34 -2.84 -11.82
C CYS A 10 26.96 -3.20 -11.24
N GLN A 11 26.02 -2.26 -11.33
CA GLN A 11 24.68 -2.43 -10.78
C GLN A 11 24.02 -3.62 -11.48
N ASN A 12 23.63 -4.61 -10.67
CA ASN A 12 22.88 -5.78 -11.11
C ASN A 12 21.39 -5.42 -11.36
N ILE A 13 21.14 -4.35 -12.12
CA ILE A 13 19.83 -3.74 -12.29
C ILE A 13 19.36 -3.95 -13.73
N ASN A 14 18.10 -4.36 -13.90
CA ASN A 14 17.47 -4.41 -15.21
C ASN A 14 17.38 -3.01 -15.81
N SER A 15 17.41 -2.92 -17.14
CA SER A 15 17.22 -1.63 -17.81
C SER A 15 16.27 -1.74 -18.98
N TYR A 16 15.55 -0.64 -19.22
CA TYR A 16 14.56 -0.50 -20.29
C TYR A 16 14.83 0.80 -21.06
N ASN A 17 15.00 0.66 -22.37
CA ASN A 17 15.10 1.79 -23.29
C ASN A 17 13.87 1.75 -24.22
N ILE A 18 12.99 2.72 -24.11
CA ILE A 18 11.63 2.68 -24.66
C ILE A 18 11.43 3.87 -25.60
N ASN A 19 10.94 3.60 -26.79
CA ASN A 19 10.44 4.61 -27.71
C ASN A 19 8.94 4.33 -27.96
N ALA A 20 8.07 5.24 -27.52
CA ALA A 20 6.63 5.11 -27.61
C ALA A 20 6.02 6.28 -28.38
N ILE A 21 5.02 5.98 -29.20
CA ILE A 21 4.27 6.98 -29.98
C ILE A 21 2.79 6.75 -29.69
N LEU A 22 2.13 7.77 -29.11
CA LEU A 22 0.69 7.76 -28.90
C LEU A 22 -0.01 8.22 -30.17
N ASN A 23 -0.95 7.41 -30.66
CA ASN A 23 -1.97 7.81 -31.61
C ASN A 23 -3.27 8.09 -30.84
N SER A 24 -3.63 9.36 -30.73
CA SER A 24 -4.80 9.80 -29.95
C SER A 24 -6.12 9.46 -30.63
N GLU A 25 -6.17 9.31 -31.96
CA GLU A 25 -7.38 8.94 -32.69
C GLU A 25 -7.75 7.48 -32.40
N ASP A 26 -6.78 6.57 -32.56
CA ASP A 26 -6.96 5.12 -32.38
C ASP A 26 -6.85 4.66 -30.93
N LYS A 27 -6.42 5.53 -30.00
CA LYS A 27 -6.15 5.20 -28.59
C LYS A 27 -5.10 4.09 -28.46
N THR A 28 -4.01 4.21 -29.23
CA THR A 28 -2.95 3.19 -29.29
C THR A 28 -1.57 3.78 -29.03
N LEU A 29 -0.70 2.97 -28.42
CA LEU A 29 0.74 3.24 -28.30
C LEU A 29 1.49 2.28 -29.22
N THR A 30 2.31 2.80 -30.13
CA THR A 30 3.30 2.01 -30.87
C THR A 30 4.62 2.08 -30.13
N VAL A 31 5.17 0.93 -29.76
CA VAL A 31 6.31 0.82 -28.85
C VAL A 31 7.43 0.00 -29.48
N SER A 32 8.65 0.54 -29.43
CA SER A 32 9.91 -0.19 -29.63
C SER A 32 10.68 -0.12 -28.31
N GLN A 33 11.03 -1.28 -27.76
CA GLN A 33 11.61 -1.42 -26.44
C GLN A 33 12.83 -2.34 -26.49
N ILE A 34 13.96 -1.86 -25.97
CA ILE A 34 15.14 -2.67 -25.72
C ILE A 34 15.25 -2.84 -24.20
N MET A 35 15.29 -4.09 -23.77
CA MET A 35 15.36 -4.45 -22.35
C MET A 35 16.53 -5.36 -22.07
N LYS A 36 17.29 -5.05 -21.02
CA LYS A 36 18.45 -5.82 -20.59
C LYS A 36 18.17 -6.47 -19.25
N PHE A 37 18.33 -7.77 -19.20
CA PHE A 37 18.20 -8.60 -18.00
C PHE A 37 19.56 -9.15 -17.60
N LYS A 38 19.86 -9.17 -16.31
CA LYS A 38 21.03 -9.88 -15.75
C LYS A 38 20.54 -11.00 -14.85
N ASN A 39 21.03 -12.21 -15.07
CA ASN A 39 20.74 -13.33 -14.19
C ASN A 39 21.45 -13.16 -12.85
N THR A 40 20.69 -12.71 -11.84
CA THR A 40 21.15 -12.57 -10.46
C THR A 40 20.65 -13.70 -9.55
N SER A 41 19.97 -14.72 -10.13
CA SER A 41 19.56 -15.91 -9.41
C SER A 41 20.75 -16.83 -9.12
N ASN A 42 20.52 -17.88 -8.36
CA ASN A 42 21.53 -18.90 -8.02
C ASN A 42 21.57 -20.07 -9.00
N ILE A 43 20.85 -20.00 -10.14
CA ILE A 43 20.76 -21.04 -11.17
C ILE A 43 20.98 -20.50 -12.57
N SER A 44 21.33 -21.38 -13.53
CA SER A 44 21.26 -21.06 -14.95
C SER A 44 19.81 -21.09 -15.44
N LEU A 45 19.46 -20.15 -16.32
CA LEU A 45 18.11 -19.98 -16.82
C LEU A 45 17.99 -20.40 -18.28
N ASN A 46 17.09 -21.33 -18.59
CA ASN A 46 16.74 -21.74 -19.95
C ASN A 46 15.52 -20.98 -20.51
N LYS A 47 14.86 -20.20 -19.66
CA LYS A 47 13.64 -19.43 -19.97
C LYS A 47 13.68 -18.06 -19.30
N ILE A 48 13.13 -17.05 -19.97
CA ILE A 48 12.83 -15.73 -19.40
C ILE A 48 11.32 -15.53 -19.45
N VAL A 49 10.76 -14.97 -18.38
CA VAL A 49 9.34 -14.70 -18.27
C VAL A 49 9.10 -13.19 -18.22
N LEU A 50 8.16 -12.72 -19.03
CA LEU A 50 7.75 -11.32 -19.08
C LEU A 50 6.29 -11.18 -18.67
N GLU A 51 5.94 -10.00 -18.14
CA GLU A 51 4.59 -9.57 -17.83
C GLU A 51 4.14 -8.49 -18.81
N ASP A 52 2.97 -8.70 -19.43
CA ASP A 52 2.29 -7.82 -20.37
C ASP A 52 0.92 -7.46 -19.79
N TRP A 53 0.89 -6.69 -18.70
CA TRP A 53 -0.35 -6.37 -17.99
C TRP A 53 -1.34 -5.57 -18.84
N ALA A 54 -0.88 -4.86 -19.87
CA ALA A 54 -1.75 -4.19 -20.82
C ALA A 54 -2.64 -5.17 -21.61
N ASN A 55 -2.20 -6.42 -21.80
CA ASN A 55 -2.98 -7.44 -22.50
C ASN A 55 -4.08 -8.09 -21.63
N SER A 56 -4.12 -7.81 -20.31
CA SER A 56 -5.15 -8.33 -19.42
C SER A 56 -6.57 -7.80 -19.73
N TYR A 57 -6.68 -6.77 -20.56
CA TYR A 57 -7.95 -6.14 -20.96
C TYR A 57 -8.53 -6.70 -22.27
N VAL A 58 -7.96 -7.76 -22.83
CA VAL A 58 -8.30 -8.25 -24.18
C VAL A 58 -9.71 -8.84 -24.27
N ASP A 59 -10.13 -9.64 -23.31
CA ASP A 59 -11.44 -10.30 -23.32
C ASP A 59 -11.95 -10.66 -21.88
N ASN A 60 -13.13 -11.32 -21.83
CA ASN A 60 -13.79 -11.71 -20.58
C ASN A 60 -13.18 -12.94 -19.87
N ARG A 61 -12.17 -13.60 -20.48
CA ARG A 61 -11.57 -14.83 -19.94
C ARG A 61 -10.31 -14.57 -19.15
N THR A 62 -9.79 -13.35 -19.23
CA THR A 62 -8.57 -12.95 -18.51
C THR A 62 -8.75 -13.03 -16.99
N SER A 63 -7.64 -13.14 -16.27
CA SER A 63 -7.63 -13.13 -14.79
C SER A 63 -8.24 -11.83 -14.25
N LEU A 64 -7.94 -10.69 -14.89
CA LEU A 64 -8.53 -9.39 -14.57
C LEU A 64 -10.05 -9.38 -14.72
N ALA A 65 -10.56 -9.88 -15.86
CA ALA A 65 -12.00 -9.91 -16.12
C ALA A 65 -12.75 -10.77 -15.12
N LYS A 66 -12.17 -11.91 -14.75
CA LYS A 66 -12.72 -12.81 -13.71
C LYS A 66 -12.75 -12.10 -12.36
N ARG A 67 -11.65 -11.49 -11.94
CA ARG A 67 -11.56 -10.76 -10.67
C ARG A 67 -12.61 -9.65 -10.58
N ILE A 68 -12.76 -8.81 -11.61
CA ILE A 68 -13.78 -7.74 -11.66
C ILE A 68 -15.19 -8.33 -11.55
N SER A 69 -15.45 -9.48 -12.18
CA SER A 69 -16.73 -10.16 -12.09
C SER A 69 -17.00 -10.75 -10.71
N ASP A 70 -15.99 -11.36 -10.08
CA ASP A 70 -16.07 -11.92 -8.72
C ASP A 70 -16.32 -10.82 -7.66
N GLU A 71 -15.91 -9.60 -7.95
CA GLU A 71 -16.20 -8.40 -7.15
C GLU A 71 -17.59 -7.78 -7.48
N TYR A 72 -18.47 -8.53 -8.14
CA TYR A 72 -19.84 -8.13 -8.53
C TYR A 72 -19.92 -6.95 -9.49
N SER A 73 -18.83 -6.56 -10.16
CA SER A 73 -18.84 -5.54 -11.19
C SER A 73 -19.02 -6.18 -12.59
N ARG A 74 -20.05 -5.75 -13.30
CA ARG A 74 -20.34 -6.20 -14.66
C ARG A 74 -19.80 -5.24 -15.74
N SER A 75 -19.16 -4.15 -15.35
CA SER A 75 -18.72 -3.10 -16.25
C SER A 75 -17.80 -3.63 -17.35
N PHE A 76 -16.84 -4.48 -17.01
CA PHE A 76 -15.92 -5.07 -17.97
C PHE A 76 -16.56 -6.19 -18.81
N THR A 77 -17.47 -6.96 -18.24
CA THR A 77 -18.19 -8.04 -18.96
C THR A 77 -18.97 -7.49 -20.16
N PHE A 78 -19.62 -6.34 -19.99
CA PHE A 78 -20.40 -5.68 -21.06
C PHE A 78 -19.58 -4.68 -21.88
N ALA A 79 -18.27 -4.58 -21.66
CA ALA A 79 -17.42 -3.68 -22.39
C ALA A 79 -17.40 -4.02 -23.89
N THR A 80 -17.51 -3.00 -24.72
CA THR A 80 -17.39 -3.12 -26.19
C THR A 80 -15.93 -3.33 -26.58
N LYS A 81 -15.69 -3.80 -27.81
CA LYS A 81 -14.33 -3.92 -28.34
C LYS A 81 -13.57 -2.58 -28.33
N LYS A 82 -14.27 -1.43 -28.47
CA LYS A 82 -13.63 -0.10 -28.42
C LYS A 82 -13.15 0.26 -27.03
N GLN A 83 -13.84 -0.20 -26.00
CA GLN A 83 -13.50 0.07 -24.59
C GLN A 83 -12.43 -0.86 -24.01
N ARG A 84 -12.16 -1.99 -24.65
CA ARG A 84 -11.16 -2.96 -24.21
C ARG A 84 -9.79 -2.62 -24.75
N GLY A 85 -8.76 -2.96 -23.95
CA GLY A 85 -7.36 -2.87 -24.31
C GLY A 85 -6.78 -4.21 -24.76
N SER A 86 -5.61 -4.17 -25.39
CA SER A 86 -4.86 -5.37 -25.77
C SER A 86 -3.44 -5.02 -26.17
N THR A 87 -2.55 -6.02 -26.17
CA THR A 87 -1.20 -5.90 -26.73
C THR A 87 -1.04 -6.80 -27.93
N GLN A 88 -0.61 -6.23 -29.04
CA GLN A 88 -0.20 -6.96 -30.24
C GLN A 88 1.32 -6.93 -30.37
N ILE A 89 1.97 -8.06 -30.12
CA ILE A 89 3.42 -8.21 -30.30
C ILE A 89 3.70 -8.39 -31.79
N LYS A 90 4.59 -7.56 -32.32
CA LYS A 90 5.06 -7.64 -33.72
C LYS A 90 6.32 -8.47 -33.83
N SER A 91 7.26 -8.30 -32.91
CA SER A 91 8.50 -9.09 -32.87
C SER A 91 9.09 -9.13 -31.46
N ILE A 92 9.74 -10.24 -31.15
CA ILE A 92 10.65 -10.39 -30.00
C ILE A 92 11.94 -10.99 -30.53
N THR A 93 13.04 -10.28 -30.39
CA THR A 93 14.34 -10.67 -31.00
C THR A 93 15.48 -10.53 -29.99
N SER A 94 16.40 -11.49 -30.08
CA SER A 94 17.71 -11.49 -29.44
C SER A 94 18.56 -12.62 -30.05
N ASN A 95 19.87 -12.53 -29.93
CA ASN A 95 20.75 -13.58 -30.47
C ASN A 95 20.58 -14.95 -29.78
N ASN A 96 20.08 -14.96 -28.54
CA ASN A 96 19.91 -16.19 -27.74
C ASN A 96 18.46 -16.66 -27.60
N ILE A 97 17.51 -16.10 -28.35
CA ILE A 97 16.10 -16.55 -28.33
C ILE A 97 15.91 -17.69 -29.34
N GLU A 98 15.36 -18.81 -28.88
CA GLU A 98 14.90 -19.92 -29.71
C GLU A 98 13.46 -19.69 -30.18
N SER A 99 12.56 -19.47 -29.23
CA SER A 99 11.14 -19.26 -29.46
C SER A 99 10.49 -18.45 -28.32
N TRP A 100 9.28 -18.02 -28.53
CA TRP A 100 8.46 -17.43 -27.49
C TRP A 100 6.98 -17.76 -27.68
N ASN A 101 6.21 -17.76 -26.60
CA ASN A 101 4.76 -17.89 -26.63
C ASN A 101 4.10 -17.08 -25.51
N LYS A 102 2.82 -16.75 -25.66
CA LYS A 102 2.00 -16.34 -24.52
C LYS A 102 1.61 -17.56 -23.70
N SER A 103 1.50 -17.38 -22.38
CA SER A 103 1.07 -18.45 -21.49
C SER A 103 -0.35 -18.93 -21.88
N GLU A 104 -0.56 -20.24 -21.89
CA GLU A 104 -1.89 -20.81 -22.13
C GLU A 104 -2.89 -20.51 -21.00
N LYS A 105 -2.36 -20.31 -19.78
CA LYS A 105 -3.19 -20.06 -18.58
C LYS A 105 -3.57 -18.59 -18.43
N THR A 106 -2.71 -17.66 -18.87
CA THR A 106 -2.85 -16.23 -18.64
C THR A 106 -2.43 -15.45 -19.89
N SER A 107 -3.26 -14.56 -20.37
CA SER A 107 -3.02 -13.80 -21.61
C SER A 107 -1.93 -12.73 -21.48
N ASP A 108 -1.54 -12.39 -20.27
CA ASP A 108 -0.62 -11.30 -19.90
C ASP A 108 0.76 -11.79 -19.41
N ILE A 109 1.08 -13.07 -19.62
CA ILE A 109 2.40 -13.65 -19.37
C ILE A 109 3.01 -14.19 -20.66
N ILE A 110 4.28 -13.86 -20.90
CA ILE A 110 5.05 -14.26 -22.07
C ILE A 110 6.24 -15.10 -21.61
N ASN A 111 6.39 -16.27 -22.22
CA ASN A 111 7.55 -17.15 -22.02
C ASN A 111 8.49 -17.01 -23.21
N ILE A 112 9.78 -16.79 -22.96
CA ILE A 112 10.86 -16.74 -23.94
C ILE A 112 11.80 -17.88 -23.64
N TYR A 113 11.98 -18.79 -24.60
CA TYR A 113 12.89 -19.94 -24.47
C TYR A 113 14.23 -19.59 -25.11
N LEU A 114 15.31 -19.95 -24.41
CA LEU A 114 16.67 -19.60 -24.82
C LEU A 114 17.33 -20.77 -25.55
N LYS A 115 18.11 -20.47 -26.62
CA LYS A 115 18.94 -21.45 -27.34
C LYS A 115 20.06 -22.04 -26.44
N LYS A 116 20.59 -21.18 -25.57
CA LYS A 116 21.61 -21.54 -24.58
C LYS A 116 21.20 -20.97 -23.24
N GLU A 117 21.44 -21.75 -22.19
CA GLU A 117 21.19 -21.29 -20.81
C GLU A 117 21.92 -19.99 -20.52
N LEU A 118 21.26 -19.07 -19.86
CA LEU A 118 21.84 -17.84 -19.33
C LEU A 118 22.44 -18.15 -17.95
N LYS A 119 23.75 -18.23 -17.87
CA LYS A 119 24.47 -18.57 -16.62
C LYS A 119 24.33 -17.46 -15.58
N ILE A 120 24.63 -17.79 -14.33
CA ILE A 120 24.68 -16.85 -13.22
C ILE A 120 25.63 -15.68 -13.58
N GLY A 121 25.17 -14.44 -13.39
CA GLY A 121 25.91 -13.21 -13.70
C GLY A 121 25.90 -12.78 -15.16
N GLU A 122 25.47 -13.64 -16.10
CA GLU A 122 25.33 -13.29 -17.51
C GLU A 122 24.14 -12.38 -17.76
N SER A 123 24.18 -11.65 -18.88
CA SER A 123 23.12 -10.74 -19.28
C SER A 123 22.60 -11.08 -20.69
N ILE A 124 21.34 -10.81 -20.92
CA ILE A 124 20.71 -10.89 -22.23
C ILE A 124 20.04 -9.56 -22.54
N GLU A 125 20.13 -9.15 -23.81
CA GLU A 125 19.39 -8.02 -24.35
C GLU A 125 18.29 -8.53 -25.28
N ILE A 126 17.08 -8.02 -25.09
CA ILE A 126 15.89 -8.40 -25.84
C ILE A 126 15.26 -7.15 -26.42
N GLU A 127 15.03 -7.15 -27.74
CA GLU A 127 14.26 -6.12 -28.41
C GLU A 127 12.84 -6.61 -28.66
N ILE A 128 11.85 -5.79 -28.27
CA ILE A 128 10.43 -6.08 -28.47
C ILE A 128 9.76 -4.90 -29.17
N ASN A 129 9.07 -5.20 -30.29
CA ASN A 129 8.23 -4.24 -30.99
C ASN A 129 6.77 -4.66 -30.85
N TYR A 130 5.91 -3.77 -30.35
CA TYR A 130 4.52 -4.07 -30.07
C TYR A 130 3.63 -2.83 -30.17
N GLN A 131 2.33 -3.07 -30.22
CA GLN A 131 1.31 -2.03 -30.17
C GLN A 131 0.36 -2.33 -29.01
N VAL A 132 0.13 -1.33 -28.16
CA VAL A 132 -0.83 -1.38 -27.07
C VAL A 132 -2.06 -0.59 -27.46
N LYS A 133 -3.21 -1.23 -27.48
CA LYS A 133 -4.50 -0.56 -27.51
C LYS A 133 -4.92 -0.27 -26.06
N LEU A 134 -5.16 0.99 -25.75
CA LEU A 134 -5.52 1.43 -24.41
C LEU A 134 -6.98 1.11 -24.09
N PRO A 135 -7.29 0.61 -22.87
CA PRO A 135 -8.67 0.42 -22.43
C PRO A 135 -9.31 1.74 -21.97
N ASP A 136 -10.61 1.75 -21.77
CA ASP A 136 -11.35 2.79 -21.04
C ASP A 136 -10.90 2.79 -19.57
N SER A 137 -10.45 3.93 -19.06
CA SER A 137 -9.85 4.06 -17.72
C SER A 137 -10.83 3.78 -16.58
N LYS A 138 -12.14 3.80 -16.85
CA LYS A 138 -13.18 3.50 -15.85
C LYS A 138 -13.07 2.12 -15.22
N PHE A 139 -12.38 1.16 -15.89
CA PHE A 139 -12.24 -0.20 -15.34
C PHE A 139 -11.26 -0.28 -14.19
N THR A 140 -10.11 0.42 -14.31
CA THR A 140 -8.99 0.27 -13.37
C THR A 140 -8.17 1.55 -13.17
N GLY A 141 -8.61 2.68 -13.74
CA GLY A 141 -7.84 3.92 -13.76
C GLY A 141 -6.66 3.90 -14.74
N TYR A 142 -6.44 2.82 -15.51
CA TYR A 142 -5.47 2.75 -16.60
C TYR A 142 -6.17 2.87 -17.94
N GLY A 143 -5.59 3.63 -18.87
CA GLY A 143 -6.10 3.77 -20.23
C GLY A 143 -6.49 5.21 -20.56
N PHE A 144 -7.60 5.40 -21.28
CA PHE A 144 -8.08 6.73 -21.66
C PHE A 144 -9.41 7.08 -21.00
N ASP A 145 -9.60 8.38 -20.72
CA ASP A 145 -10.87 8.98 -20.30
C ASP A 145 -11.09 10.26 -21.10
N ASN A 146 -12.15 10.30 -21.91
CA ASN A 146 -12.36 11.38 -22.87
C ASN A 146 -11.11 11.60 -23.73
N ASN A 147 -10.38 12.69 -23.45
CA ASN A 147 -9.14 13.05 -24.14
C ASN A 147 -7.89 12.91 -23.28
N ASN A 148 -7.99 12.34 -22.07
CA ASN A 148 -6.85 12.16 -21.18
C ASN A 148 -6.36 10.71 -21.21
N TYR A 149 -5.08 10.50 -20.91
CA TYR A 149 -4.44 9.18 -20.87
C TYR A 149 -3.71 8.99 -19.56
N TYR A 150 -3.97 7.87 -18.92
CA TYR A 150 -3.35 7.43 -17.65
C TYR A 150 -2.58 6.15 -17.93
N LEU A 151 -1.26 6.29 -18.07
CA LEU A 151 -0.38 5.22 -18.52
C LEU A 151 0.38 4.62 -17.34
N LYS A 152 -0.15 3.55 -16.79
CA LYS A 152 0.48 2.70 -15.77
C LYS A 152 0.45 1.24 -16.23
N ASN A 153 1.47 0.45 -15.88
CA ASN A 153 1.53 -1.00 -16.18
C ASN A 153 1.34 -1.36 -17.68
N TRP A 154 1.72 -0.47 -18.59
CA TRP A 154 1.59 -0.66 -20.05
C TRP A 154 2.87 -1.16 -20.72
N ILE A 155 3.98 -1.10 -20.01
CA ILE A 155 5.31 -1.53 -20.48
C ILE A 155 5.41 -3.04 -20.23
N ILE A 156 5.93 -3.78 -21.23
CA ILE A 156 6.31 -5.18 -21.02
C ILE A 156 7.56 -5.22 -20.15
N VAL A 157 7.53 -5.97 -19.06
CA VAL A 157 8.59 -6.00 -18.05
C VAL A 157 9.02 -7.43 -17.72
N PHE A 158 10.21 -7.60 -17.17
CA PHE A 158 10.66 -8.88 -16.63
C PHE A 158 9.86 -9.23 -15.37
N SER A 159 9.40 -10.48 -15.29
CA SER A 159 8.90 -11.04 -14.03
C SER A 159 10.03 -11.15 -13.01
N ASN A 160 9.69 -11.21 -11.73
CA ASN A 160 10.67 -11.47 -10.69
C ASN A 160 11.10 -12.95 -10.67
N ILE A 161 12.30 -13.21 -10.16
CA ILE A 161 12.78 -14.54 -9.84
C ILE A 161 12.85 -14.64 -8.32
N SER A 162 12.30 -15.74 -7.78
CA SER A 162 12.42 -16.13 -6.37
C SER A 162 13.04 -17.52 -6.31
N GLY A 163 14.24 -17.62 -5.72
CA GLY A 163 14.98 -18.88 -5.70
C GLY A 163 15.33 -19.40 -7.09
N SER A 164 14.73 -20.54 -7.48
CA SER A 164 14.91 -21.20 -8.78
C SER A 164 13.82 -20.91 -9.80
N ASP A 165 12.72 -20.25 -9.41
CA ASP A 165 11.54 -20.13 -10.23
C ASP A 165 11.19 -18.68 -10.56
N TRP A 166 10.60 -18.50 -11.75
CA TRP A 166 10.00 -17.24 -12.14
C TRP A 166 8.67 -17.02 -11.40
N TYR A 167 8.58 -15.92 -10.70
CA TYR A 167 7.37 -15.49 -10.02
C TYR A 167 6.62 -14.47 -10.90
N SER A 168 5.79 -14.99 -11.80
CA SER A 168 4.99 -14.16 -12.70
C SER A 168 3.61 -13.89 -12.13
N GLN A 169 3.14 -12.64 -12.26
CA GLN A 169 1.86 -12.19 -11.73
C GLN A 169 0.95 -11.69 -12.84
N SER A 170 -0.26 -12.27 -12.93
CA SER A 170 -1.32 -11.74 -13.79
C SER A 170 -1.95 -10.52 -13.15
N ASN A 171 -2.38 -9.55 -13.97
CA ASN A 171 -3.08 -8.37 -13.50
C ASN A 171 -4.44 -8.74 -12.90
N LEU A 172 -4.68 -8.36 -11.65
CA LEU A 172 -5.94 -8.55 -10.91
C LEU A 172 -6.57 -7.23 -10.44
N ASN A 173 -6.09 -6.08 -10.91
CA ASN A 173 -6.49 -4.75 -10.45
C ASN A 173 -6.27 -4.50 -8.95
N LEU A 174 -5.21 -5.09 -8.39
CA LEU A 174 -4.86 -4.94 -6.98
C LEU A 174 -3.76 -3.89 -6.73
N ASN A 175 -3.29 -3.22 -7.79
CA ASN A 175 -2.14 -2.30 -7.76
C ASN A 175 -0.88 -2.91 -7.15
N ASP A 176 -0.66 -4.19 -7.39
CA ASP A 176 0.29 -5.06 -6.72
C ASP A 176 1.38 -5.64 -7.64
N GLN A 177 1.55 -5.09 -8.86
CA GLN A 177 2.67 -5.50 -9.73
C GLN A 177 3.99 -5.29 -8.99
N SER A 178 4.67 -6.38 -8.73
CA SER A 178 5.94 -6.37 -8.01
C SER A 178 7.09 -6.40 -9.00
N LEU A 179 7.78 -5.28 -9.14
CA LEU A 179 8.90 -5.13 -10.06
C LEU A 179 10.18 -4.85 -9.28
N LYS A 180 11.31 -5.40 -9.75
CA LYS A 180 12.62 -4.98 -9.25
C LYS A 180 12.94 -3.57 -9.72
N LYS A 181 13.55 -2.79 -8.83
CA LYS A 181 14.07 -1.46 -9.18
C LYS A 181 14.97 -1.55 -10.41
N SER A 182 14.69 -0.69 -11.38
CA SER A 182 15.28 -0.76 -12.71
C SER A 182 15.65 0.63 -13.22
N ILE A 183 16.42 0.67 -14.30
CA ILE A 183 16.78 1.91 -15.00
C ILE A 183 15.85 2.05 -16.20
N TYR A 184 15.19 3.20 -16.28
CA TYR A 184 14.32 3.57 -17.41
C TYR A 184 14.91 4.75 -18.19
N LYS A 185 14.96 4.59 -19.50
CA LYS A 185 15.17 5.68 -20.47
C LYS A 185 14.02 5.60 -21.46
N MET A 186 13.30 6.70 -21.62
CA MET A 186 12.10 6.70 -22.45
C MET A 186 12.02 7.93 -23.32
N LYS A 187 11.66 7.75 -24.59
CA LYS A 187 11.14 8.79 -25.45
C LYS A 187 9.66 8.50 -25.67
N ILE A 188 8.79 9.45 -25.37
CA ILE A 188 7.37 9.36 -25.69
C ILE A 188 6.95 10.53 -26.56
N SER A 189 6.25 10.24 -27.67
CA SER A 189 5.76 11.24 -28.62
C SER A 189 4.24 11.21 -28.65
N PHE A 190 3.62 12.40 -28.66
CA PHE A 190 2.17 12.60 -28.60
C PHE A 190 1.79 13.96 -29.18
N ASP A 191 0.50 14.24 -29.33
CA ASP A 191 0.01 15.52 -29.86
C ASP A 191 0.40 16.68 -28.94
N LYS A 192 0.81 17.80 -29.51
CA LYS A 192 1.41 18.94 -28.81
C LYS A 192 0.54 19.58 -27.73
N GLU A 193 -0.77 19.38 -27.79
CA GLU A 193 -1.75 19.94 -26.85
C GLU A 193 -1.74 19.28 -25.47
N TYR A 194 -1.15 18.06 -25.37
CA TYR A 194 -1.07 17.38 -24.07
C TYR A 194 0.04 17.91 -23.19
N TYR A 195 -0.26 17.99 -21.89
CA TYR A 195 0.72 18.14 -20.83
C TYR A 195 1.10 16.76 -20.29
N LEU A 196 2.38 16.53 -20.09
CA LEU A 196 2.91 15.27 -19.55
C LEU A 196 3.29 15.47 -18.08
N PHE A 197 2.82 14.57 -17.23
CA PHE A 197 3.19 14.43 -15.82
C PHE A 197 3.72 13.02 -15.58
N SER A 198 4.79 12.87 -14.79
CA SER A 198 5.44 11.57 -14.58
C SER A 198 6.28 11.55 -13.31
N ASN A 199 6.40 10.34 -12.71
CA ASN A 199 7.40 10.07 -11.68
C ASN A 199 8.83 9.93 -12.23
N LEU A 200 9.03 9.90 -13.56
CA LEU A 200 10.34 9.97 -14.20
C LEU A 200 10.79 11.42 -14.40
N THR A 201 12.11 11.64 -14.42
CA THR A 201 12.70 12.97 -14.69
C THR A 201 12.59 13.32 -16.16
N ILE A 202 12.02 14.49 -16.48
CA ILE A 202 12.00 15.06 -17.83
C ILE A 202 13.37 15.68 -18.11
N ASN A 203 14.11 15.11 -19.07
CA ASN A 203 15.44 15.59 -19.44
C ASN A 203 15.39 16.61 -20.59
N LYS A 204 14.47 16.38 -21.54
CA LYS A 204 14.35 17.19 -22.76
C LYS A 204 12.93 17.13 -23.30
N THR A 205 12.47 18.21 -23.90
CA THR A 205 11.22 18.28 -24.67
C THR A 205 11.51 18.86 -26.04
N GLU A 206 11.07 18.19 -27.09
CA GLU A 206 11.16 18.63 -28.48
C GLU A 206 9.75 18.91 -29.00
N LEU A 207 9.56 20.08 -29.55
CA LEU A 207 8.29 20.49 -30.18
C LEU A 207 8.45 20.40 -31.70
N LEU A 208 7.57 19.65 -32.35
CA LEU A 208 7.39 19.61 -33.78
C LEU A 208 6.09 20.34 -34.15
N THR A 209 5.75 20.43 -35.45
CA THR A 209 4.59 21.20 -35.90
C THR A 209 3.30 20.78 -35.18
N ASN A 210 3.00 19.49 -35.06
CA ASN A 210 1.78 18.95 -34.47
C ASN A 210 2.03 18.00 -33.28
N THR A 211 3.27 17.62 -33.06
CA THR A 211 3.65 16.63 -32.03
C THR A 211 4.68 17.18 -31.05
N LYS A 212 4.72 16.58 -29.89
CA LYS A 212 5.70 16.81 -28.84
C LYS A 212 6.38 15.49 -28.50
N SER A 213 7.71 15.50 -28.41
CA SER A 213 8.50 14.36 -27.93
C SER A 213 9.15 14.72 -26.60
N VAL A 214 8.94 13.90 -25.59
CA VAL A 214 9.50 14.09 -24.24
C VAL A 214 10.46 12.95 -23.93
N TYR A 215 11.66 13.31 -23.48
CA TYR A 215 12.70 12.36 -23.07
C TYR A 215 12.71 12.29 -21.56
N LEU A 216 12.55 11.10 -21.02
CA LEU A 216 12.41 10.79 -19.61
C LEU A 216 13.49 9.82 -19.17
N SER A 217 13.92 9.92 -17.92
CA SER A 217 14.79 8.91 -17.29
C SER A 217 14.51 8.75 -15.81
N GLY A 218 14.86 7.59 -15.28
CA GLY A 218 14.82 7.28 -13.86
C GLY A 218 15.73 6.09 -13.55
N SER A 219 16.34 6.11 -12.38
CA SER A 219 17.09 5.01 -11.78
C SER A 219 16.41 4.61 -10.48
N ASP A 220 16.55 3.35 -10.09
CA ASP A 220 15.88 2.79 -8.90
C ASP A 220 14.34 2.92 -8.93
N ILE A 221 13.77 2.81 -10.13
CA ILE A 221 12.32 2.92 -10.36
C ILE A 221 11.74 1.51 -10.52
N ASN A 222 10.73 1.18 -9.73
CA ASN A 222 9.98 -0.07 -9.88
C ASN A 222 8.62 0.12 -10.57
N ASP A 223 8.16 1.36 -10.72
CA ASP A 223 6.83 1.69 -11.27
C ASP A 223 6.92 2.95 -12.14
N VAL A 224 6.48 2.87 -13.38
CA VAL A 224 6.43 4.01 -14.29
C VAL A 224 5.00 4.49 -14.46
N LYS A 225 4.74 5.76 -14.08
CA LYS A 225 3.47 6.43 -14.25
C LYS A 225 3.62 7.63 -15.18
N ILE A 226 2.74 7.75 -16.16
CA ILE A 226 2.66 8.89 -17.08
C ILE A 226 1.20 9.27 -17.25
N ASP A 227 0.87 10.52 -16.96
CA ASP A 227 -0.42 11.11 -17.29
C ASP A 227 -0.23 12.12 -18.43
N LEU A 228 -1.03 11.97 -19.49
CA LEU A 228 -1.11 12.92 -20.58
C LEU A 228 -2.49 13.58 -20.53
N LEU A 229 -2.52 14.86 -20.20
CA LEU A 229 -3.76 15.61 -19.96
C LEU A 229 -3.83 16.82 -20.86
N ILE A 230 -5.05 17.17 -21.29
CA ILE A 230 -5.30 18.41 -22.05
C ILE A 230 -5.14 19.64 -21.13
N ASP A 231 -5.56 19.51 -19.86
CA ASP A 231 -5.47 20.59 -18.89
C ASP A 231 -4.26 20.43 -17.98
N GLN A 232 -3.63 21.55 -17.62
CA GLN A 232 -2.54 21.58 -16.66
C GLN A 232 -3.06 21.50 -15.22
N ASN A 233 -3.66 20.37 -14.85
CA ASN A 233 -4.31 20.19 -13.54
C ASN A 233 -3.35 19.91 -12.39
N TYR A 234 -2.11 19.48 -12.67
CA TYR A 234 -1.12 19.19 -11.65
C TYR A 234 -0.38 20.44 -11.20
N ARG A 235 -0.15 20.52 -9.89
CA ARG A 235 0.76 21.50 -9.28
C ARG A 235 2.07 20.82 -8.93
N LYS A 236 3.17 21.49 -9.21
CA LYS A 236 4.53 21.03 -8.95
C LYS A 236 5.10 21.71 -7.71
N PHE A 237 5.54 20.89 -6.77
CA PHE A 237 6.21 21.32 -5.55
C PHE A 237 7.63 20.78 -5.54
N LYS A 238 8.61 21.67 -5.44
CA LYS A 238 10.01 21.32 -5.48
C LYS A 238 10.75 21.93 -4.29
N ASN A 239 11.55 21.12 -3.61
CA ASN A 239 12.56 21.54 -2.64
C ASN A 239 13.89 20.83 -2.96
N ILE A 240 14.91 20.98 -2.12
CA ILE A 240 16.29 20.56 -2.41
C ILE A 240 16.36 19.11 -2.89
N ASN A 241 15.63 18.20 -2.23
CA ASN A 241 15.74 16.75 -2.45
C ASN A 241 14.43 16.10 -2.93
N ASN A 242 13.37 16.87 -3.18
CA ASN A 242 12.07 16.30 -3.50
C ASN A 242 11.37 17.08 -4.60
N GLU A 243 10.76 16.36 -5.52
CA GLU A 243 9.87 16.88 -6.54
C GLU A 243 8.56 16.12 -6.49
N ILE A 244 7.46 16.79 -6.17
CA ILE A 244 6.14 16.20 -6.04
C ILE A 244 5.20 16.94 -6.98
N GLU A 245 4.56 16.18 -7.87
CA GLU A 245 3.49 16.66 -8.75
C GLU A 245 2.16 16.09 -8.29
N THR A 246 1.12 16.92 -8.12
CA THR A 246 -0.20 16.49 -7.62
C THR A 246 -1.35 17.34 -8.14
N ASP A 247 -2.49 16.71 -8.40
CA ASP A 247 -3.76 17.31 -8.82
C ASP A 247 -4.80 17.44 -7.67
N ILE A 248 -4.41 17.13 -6.43
CA ILE A 248 -5.33 16.98 -5.30
C ILE A 248 -5.78 18.34 -4.75
N PHE A 249 -4.87 19.30 -4.59
CA PHE A 249 -5.16 20.58 -3.92
C PHE A 249 -5.89 21.56 -4.84
N LYS A 250 -7.19 21.38 -5.01
CA LYS A 250 -8.02 22.24 -5.88
C LYS A 250 -8.55 23.49 -5.15
N THR A 251 -8.94 23.37 -3.88
CA THR A 251 -9.52 24.46 -3.08
C THR A 251 -8.46 25.26 -2.33
N SER A 252 -7.31 24.67 -2.01
CA SER A 252 -6.20 25.34 -1.33
C SER A 252 -5.44 26.29 -2.26
N SER A 253 -5.02 27.45 -1.74
CA SER A 253 -4.06 28.31 -2.43
C SER A 253 -2.73 27.58 -2.64
N VAL A 254 -1.90 28.04 -3.60
CA VAL A 254 -0.58 27.45 -3.87
C VAL A 254 0.29 27.42 -2.61
N LYS A 255 0.26 28.51 -1.81
CA LYS A 255 1.04 28.63 -0.57
C LYS A 255 0.57 27.64 0.51
N GLU A 256 -0.74 27.43 0.65
CA GLU A 256 -1.31 26.47 1.60
C GLU A 256 -1.01 25.03 1.17
N ALA A 257 -1.20 24.72 -0.12
CA ALA A 257 -0.85 23.41 -0.68
C ALA A 257 0.64 23.10 -0.47
N ALA A 258 1.53 24.05 -0.75
CA ALA A 258 2.98 23.87 -0.53
C ALA A 258 3.32 23.54 0.95
N LYS A 259 2.64 24.19 1.91
CA LYS A 259 2.82 23.88 3.34
C LYS A 259 2.36 22.48 3.69
N LYS A 260 1.20 22.04 3.16
CA LYS A 260 0.66 20.71 3.39
C LYS A 260 1.55 19.64 2.78
N VAL A 261 1.96 19.81 1.51
CA VAL A 261 2.90 18.92 0.82
C VAL A 261 4.21 18.77 1.59
N LYS A 262 4.79 19.91 2.01
CA LYS A 262 6.01 19.89 2.81
C LYS A 262 5.82 19.15 4.13
N ARG A 263 4.74 19.42 4.86
CA ARG A 263 4.44 18.78 6.16
C ARG A 263 4.32 17.28 6.05
N VAL A 264 3.54 16.79 5.06
CA VAL A 264 3.36 15.35 4.81
C VAL A 264 4.70 14.71 4.44
N ASN A 265 5.42 15.30 3.49
CA ASN A 265 6.70 14.79 3.04
C ASN A 265 7.73 14.70 4.18
N ASP A 266 7.88 15.77 4.97
CA ASP A 266 8.86 15.82 6.05
C ASP A 266 8.49 14.82 7.16
N PHE A 267 7.20 14.72 7.52
CA PHE A 267 6.73 13.76 8.52
C PHE A 267 7.01 12.32 8.12
N VAL A 268 6.67 11.95 6.87
CA VAL A 268 6.88 10.58 6.40
C VAL A 268 8.37 10.27 6.30
N LYS A 269 9.17 11.15 5.72
CA LYS A 269 10.63 10.94 5.56
C LYS A 269 11.35 10.87 6.90
N ASP A 270 10.96 11.68 7.89
CA ASP A 270 11.49 11.61 9.24
C ASP A 270 11.19 10.26 9.88
N TYR A 271 9.96 9.78 9.74
CA TYR A 271 9.56 8.49 10.30
C TYR A 271 10.36 7.32 9.70
N PHE A 272 10.65 7.37 8.40
CA PHE A 272 11.45 6.35 7.71
C PHE A 272 12.96 6.64 7.71
N ASN A 273 13.42 7.69 8.39
CA ASN A 273 14.81 8.17 8.37
C ASN A 273 15.37 8.26 6.93
N ASP A 274 14.56 8.80 6.01
CA ASP A 274 14.81 8.80 4.57
C ASP A 274 15.36 10.14 4.08
N ASN A 275 16.63 10.18 3.71
CA ASN A 275 17.30 11.35 3.14
C ASN A 275 17.48 11.26 1.61
N SER A 276 16.89 10.25 0.95
CA SER A 276 17.03 10.08 -0.50
C SER A 276 16.27 11.16 -1.28
N ASP A 277 16.73 11.39 -2.51
CA ASP A 277 15.98 12.21 -3.46
C ASP A 277 14.70 11.49 -3.89
N LEU A 278 13.60 12.23 -3.93
CA LEU A 278 12.28 11.66 -4.21
C LEU A 278 11.59 12.43 -5.32
N LYS A 279 11.18 11.72 -6.38
CA LYS A 279 10.26 12.26 -7.37
C LYS A 279 8.99 11.43 -7.41
N LEU A 280 7.85 12.03 -7.06
CA LEU A 280 6.55 11.37 -7.02
C LEU A 280 5.50 12.09 -7.86
N LEU A 281 4.70 11.31 -8.57
CA LEU A 281 3.43 11.72 -9.13
C LEU A 281 2.32 11.23 -8.18
N VAL A 282 1.73 12.14 -7.43
CA VAL A 282 0.72 11.85 -6.39
C VAL A 282 -0.65 12.27 -6.93
N ALA A 283 -1.31 11.34 -7.58
CA ALA A 283 -2.58 11.60 -8.26
C ALA A 283 -3.79 11.37 -7.34
N LYS A 284 -4.85 12.15 -7.53
CA LYS A 284 -6.13 11.91 -6.87
C LYS A 284 -6.72 10.54 -7.23
N SER A 285 -6.46 10.07 -8.45
CA SER A 285 -6.86 8.74 -8.91
C SER A 285 -6.29 7.60 -8.07
N ASP A 286 -5.10 7.75 -7.46
CA ASP A 286 -4.55 6.74 -6.55
C ASP A 286 -5.44 6.58 -5.30
N TYR A 287 -5.99 7.69 -4.79
CA TYR A 287 -6.96 7.67 -3.69
C TYR A 287 -8.30 7.08 -4.12
N GLU A 288 -8.79 7.44 -5.30
CA GLU A 288 -10.10 7.02 -5.81
C GLU A 288 -10.19 5.51 -6.06
N LEU A 289 -9.07 4.83 -6.31
CA LEU A 289 -9.00 3.37 -6.42
C LEU A 289 -9.25 2.66 -5.08
N ASN A 290 -8.86 3.28 -3.96
CA ASN A 290 -9.03 2.75 -2.62
C ASN A 290 -9.28 3.90 -1.62
N PRO A 291 -10.47 4.53 -1.63
CA PRO A 291 -10.78 5.64 -0.73
C PRO A 291 -10.98 5.17 0.71
N PHE A 292 -10.84 6.08 1.67
CA PHE A 292 -11.22 5.81 3.04
C PHE A 292 -12.70 5.51 3.16
N TYR A 293 -13.03 4.41 3.82
CA TYR A 293 -14.41 4.08 4.14
C TYR A 293 -15.03 5.18 5.02
N GLY A 294 -16.21 5.66 4.64
CA GLY A 294 -16.93 6.68 5.39
C GLY A 294 -16.55 8.14 5.08
N LEU A 295 -15.41 8.41 4.44
CA LEU A 295 -14.97 9.79 4.19
C LEU A 295 -15.69 10.43 3.00
N ASN A 296 -15.92 9.66 1.92
CA ASN A 296 -16.48 10.16 0.65
C ASN A 296 -17.89 9.61 0.36
N GLN A 297 -18.58 9.06 1.34
CA GLN A 297 -19.91 8.46 1.14
C GLN A 297 -21.03 9.50 1.04
N LEU A 298 -20.81 10.71 1.54
CA LEU A 298 -21.75 11.81 1.43
C LEU A 298 -21.35 12.74 0.28
N PRO A 299 -22.33 13.31 -0.43
CA PRO A 299 -22.07 14.36 -1.40
C PRO A 299 -21.24 15.49 -0.80
N SER A 300 -20.37 16.12 -1.59
CA SER A 300 -19.42 17.14 -1.13
C SER A 300 -20.09 18.31 -0.41
N PHE A 301 -21.32 18.69 -0.81
CA PHE A 301 -22.07 19.79 -0.20
C PHE A 301 -22.61 19.51 1.20
N ILE A 302 -22.63 18.25 1.63
CA ILE A 302 -22.99 17.81 2.99
C ILE A 302 -21.87 17.09 3.70
N SER A 303 -20.64 17.20 3.19
CA SER A 303 -19.48 16.58 3.83
C SER A 303 -19.30 17.12 5.26
N PRO A 304 -19.21 16.25 6.26
CA PRO A 304 -19.00 16.68 7.64
C PRO A 304 -17.57 17.13 7.92
N PHE A 305 -16.66 17.01 6.96
CA PHE A 305 -15.25 17.35 7.13
C PHE A 305 -14.92 18.63 6.35
N SER A 306 -13.97 19.43 6.88
CA SER A 306 -13.51 20.63 6.17
C SER A 306 -12.66 20.24 4.95
N ASP A 307 -12.75 21.05 3.88
CA ASP A 307 -11.96 20.86 2.66
C ASP A 307 -10.44 20.79 2.97
N LYS A 308 -9.99 21.58 3.94
CA LYS A 308 -8.57 21.59 4.36
C LYS A 308 -8.12 20.23 4.89
N PHE A 309 -8.95 19.58 5.69
CA PHE A 309 -8.68 18.22 6.19
C PHE A 309 -8.78 17.20 5.06
N LEU A 310 -9.86 17.25 4.27
CA LEU A 310 -10.09 16.30 3.18
C LEU A 310 -8.95 16.29 2.17
N GLU A 311 -8.56 17.45 1.63
CA GLU A 311 -7.47 17.54 0.65
C GLU A 311 -6.15 16.97 1.20
N GLU A 312 -5.84 17.26 2.46
CA GLU A 312 -4.59 16.82 3.06
C GLU A 312 -4.56 15.32 3.38
N ILE A 313 -5.69 14.75 3.83
CA ILE A 313 -5.78 13.30 4.07
C ILE A 313 -5.82 12.51 2.77
N VAL A 314 -6.50 13.01 1.74
CA VAL A 314 -6.47 12.44 0.40
C VAL A 314 -5.04 12.47 -0.15
N PHE A 315 -4.34 13.59 0.01
CA PHE A 315 -2.93 13.71 -0.40
C PHE A 315 -2.03 12.77 0.40
N LEU A 316 -2.16 12.73 1.72
CA LEU A 316 -1.36 11.84 2.58
C LEU A 316 -1.53 10.38 2.16
N LYS A 317 -2.76 9.91 1.94
CA LYS A 317 -3.00 8.52 1.52
C LYS A 317 -2.40 8.23 0.16
N SER A 318 -2.64 9.09 -0.84
CA SER A 318 -2.04 8.94 -2.17
C SER A 318 -0.50 9.01 -2.13
N PHE A 319 0.06 9.89 -1.30
CA PHE A 319 1.49 10.01 -1.07
C PHE A 319 2.05 8.70 -0.50
N MET A 320 1.43 8.15 0.55
CA MET A 320 1.88 6.90 1.19
C MET A 320 1.90 5.73 0.21
N ILE A 321 0.87 5.56 -0.63
CA ILE A 321 0.84 4.52 -1.65
C ILE A 321 2.08 4.62 -2.55
N ASN A 322 2.34 5.81 -3.13
CA ASN A 322 3.45 6.01 -4.05
C ASN A 322 4.82 5.91 -3.34
N TYR A 323 4.91 6.46 -2.13
CA TYR A 323 6.13 6.42 -1.33
C TYR A 323 6.51 4.99 -0.94
N LEU A 324 5.59 4.21 -0.38
CA LEU A 324 5.86 2.83 0.02
C LEU A 324 6.20 1.95 -1.18
N HIS A 325 5.54 2.16 -2.33
CA HIS A 325 5.86 1.45 -3.56
C HIS A 325 7.31 1.70 -4.03
N GLN A 326 7.83 2.90 -3.82
CA GLN A 326 9.21 3.22 -4.18
C GLN A 326 10.21 2.83 -3.09
N LYS A 327 9.80 2.87 -1.81
CA LYS A 327 10.70 2.64 -0.68
C LYS A 327 10.93 1.16 -0.39
N LEU A 328 9.88 0.34 -0.41
CA LEU A 328 9.95 -1.07 -0.07
C LEU A 328 10.28 -1.92 -1.30
N ASN A 329 11.00 -3.03 -1.07
CA ASN A 329 11.38 -4.00 -2.11
C ASN A 329 10.61 -5.32 -2.03
N LEU A 330 9.77 -5.50 -0.99
CA LEU A 330 8.95 -6.68 -0.80
C LEU A 330 7.97 -6.90 -1.96
N ASN A 331 7.64 -8.15 -2.22
CA ASN A 331 6.57 -8.49 -3.14
C ASN A 331 5.22 -7.95 -2.65
N ARG A 332 4.63 -7.01 -3.40
CA ARG A 332 3.41 -6.31 -3.01
C ARG A 332 2.20 -7.24 -2.86
N ARG A 333 2.14 -8.31 -3.66
CA ARG A 333 1.06 -9.29 -3.61
C ARG A 333 1.17 -10.18 -2.37
N GLU A 334 2.36 -10.68 -2.08
CA GLU A 334 2.60 -11.58 -0.94
C GLU A 334 2.69 -10.85 0.40
N SER A 335 3.18 -9.62 0.39
CA SER A 335 3.41 -8.81 1.59
C SER A 335 2.42 -7.63 1.69
N HIS A 336 1.20 -7.81 1.21
CA HIS A 336 0.16 -6.80 1.18
C HIS A 336 -0.03 -6.08 2.53
N TRP A 337 -0.06 -6.85 3.62
CA TRP A 337 -0.24 -6.32 4.97
C TRP A 337 0.84 -5.32 5.39
N VAL A 338 2.08 -5.49 4.91
CA VAL A 338 3.18 -4.56 5.23
C VAL A 338 2.91 -3.20 4.62
N TYR A 339 2.61 -3.17 3.31
CA TYR A 339 2.32 -1.92 2.60
C TYR A 339 1.10 -1.22 3.17
N LYS A 340 0.02 -1.95 3.40
CA LYS A 340 -1.24 -1.39 3.85
C LYS A 340 -1.26 -1.11 5.35
N GLY A 341 -0.63 -1.95 6.15
CA GLY A 341 -0.47 -1.71 7.59
C GLY A 341 0.37 -0.47 7.87
N LEU A 342 1.51 -0.30 7.18
CA LEU A 342 2.33 0.90 7.29
C LEU A 342 1.60 2.15 6.78
N GLU A 343 0.83 2.06 5.69
CA GLU A 343 -0.01 3.15 5.20
C GLU A 343 -0.95 3.64 6.31
N ILE A 344 -1.75 2.76 6.89
CA ILE A 344 -2.72 3.11 7.94
C ILE A 344 -2.05 3.57 9.24
N PHE A 345 -0.98 2.90 9.65
CA PHE A 345 -0.23 3.26 10.85
C PHE A 345 0.34 4.69 10.77
N ILE A 346 0.96 5.06 9.66
CA ILE A 346 1.51 6.42 9.46
C ILE A 346 0.40 7.45 9.37
N ILE A 347 -0.72 7.13 8.71
CA ILE A 347 -1.89 8.00 8.64
C ILE A 347 -2.49 8.22 10.04
N ASP A 348 -2.60 7.18 10.86
CA ASP A 348 -3.08 7.31 12.24
C ASP A 348 -2.19 8.25 13.07
N LYS A 349 -0.87 8.08 12.99
CA LYS A 349 0.07 8.98 13.66
C LYS A 349 -0.06 10.42 13.17
N TYR A 350 -0.08 10.62 11.87
CA TYR A 350 -0.22 11.95 11.27
C TYR A 350 -1.48 12.68 11.73
N ILE A 351 -2.61 11.99 11.75
CA ILE A 351 -3.89 12.57 12.20
C ILE A 351 -3.84 12.89 13.70
N ASN A 352 -3.25 12.02 14.51
CA ASN A 352 -3.08 12.29 15.94
C ASN A 352 -2.24 13.55 16.20
N ASP A 353 -1.18 13.77 15.44
CA ASP A 353 -0.27 14.90 15.62
C ASP A 353 -0.86 16.23 15.10
N PHE A 354 -1.45 16.20 13.90
CA PHE A 354 -1.87 17.44 13.22
C PHE A 354 -3.38 17.71 13.29
N TYR A 355 -4.19 16.68 13.54
CA TYR A 355 -5.65 16.76 13.56
C TYR A 355 -6.31 16.06 14.77
N PRO A 356 -5.78 16.19 16.02
CA PRO A 356 -6.25 15.43 17.20
C PRO A 356 -7.71 15.72 17.59
N LYS A 357 -8.28 16.83 17.08
CA LYS A 357 -9.64 17.24 17.38
C LYS A 357 -10.68 16.81 16.34
N VAL A 358 -10.24 16.19 15.24
CA VAL A 358 -11.17 15.73 14.20
C VAL A 358 -11.93 14.52 14.71
N ARG A 359 -13.27 14.66 14.75
CA ARG A 359 -14.16 13.61 15.22
C ARG A 359 -14.53 12.66 14.09
N PHE A 360 -14.90 11.44 14.43
CA PHE A 360 -15.34 10.40 13.49
C PHE A 360 -16.45 10.88 12.55
N ILE A 361 -17.45 11.58 13.10
CA ILE A 361 -18.54 12.17 12.32
C ILE A 361 -18.29 13.65 11.94
N GLY A 362 -17.03 14.09 12.00
CA GLY A 362 -16.62 15.44 11.62
C GLY A 362 -17.37 16.54 12.38
N GLN A 363 -17.81 17.58 11.66
CA GLN A 363 -18.54 18.72 12.22
C GLN A 363 -19.91 18.36 12.79
N LEU A 364 -20.50 17.22 12.37
CA LEU A 364 -21.78 16.74 12.92
C LEU A 364 -21.68 16.45 14.42
N ALA A 365 -20.49 16.14 14.94
CA ALA A 365 -20.25 15.97 16.37
C ALA A 365 -20.60 17.21 17.21
N GLY A 366 -20.64 18.39 16.58
CA GLY A 366 -21.01 19.67 17.22
C GLY A 366 -22.52 19.91 17.35
N ILE A 367 -23.36 19.11 16.71
CA ILE A 367 -24.82 19.27 16.74
C ILE A 367 -25.35 18.88 18.12
N ASN A 368 -26.18 19.75 18.73
CA ASN A 368 -26.65 19.58 20.11
C ASN A 368 -27.32 18.21 20.38
N ILE A 369 -28.11 17.70 19.45
CA ILE A 369 -28.76 16.39 19.56
C ILE A 369 -27.74 15.25 19.60
N LEU A 370 -26.63 15.36 18.85
CA LEU A 370 -25.61 14.31 18.72
C LEU A 370 -24.55 14.36 19.84
N LYS A 371 -24.36 15.52 20.50
CA LYS A 371 -23.30 15.69 21.54
C LYS A 371 -23.35 14.68 22.67
N ASN A 372 -24.53 14.16 22.99
CA ASN A 372 -24.73 13.22 24.10
C ASN A 372 -24.46 11.75 23.70
N TYR A 373 -24.28 11.46 22.43
CA TYR A 373 -24.00 10.11 21.94
C TYR A 373 -22.49 9.86 21.87
N GLU A 374 -22.04 8.65 22.21
CA GLU A 374 -20.62 8.27 22.20
C GLU A 374 -19.98 8.48 20.82
N ILE A 375 -20.70 8.25 19.72
CA ILE A 375 -20.20 8.48 18.37
C ILE A 375 -19.68 9.91 18.12
N SER A 376 -20.27 10.91 18.81
CA SER A 376 -19.81 12.30 18.70
C SER A 376 -18.50 12.57 19.43
N LYS A 377 -18.14 11.71 20.37
CA LYS A 377 -16.91 11.80 21.16
C LYS A 377 -15.76 11.03 20.52
N MET A 378 -16.05 10.10 19.62
CA MET A 378 -15.05 9.29 18.91
C MET A 378 -14.15 10.17 18.05
N ASN A 379 -12.85 9.90 18.07
CA ASN A 379 -11.90 10.51 17.18
C ASN A 379 -11.95 9.85 15.80
N PHE A 380 -11.45 10.54 14.77
CA PHE A 380 -11.43 9.98 13.42
C PHE A 380 -10.68 8.64 13.37
N ASN A 381 -9.56 8.52 14.08
CA ASN A 381 -8.71 7.33 14.08
C ASN A 381 -9.33 6.11 14.78
N ASP A 382 -10.37 6.31 15.62
CA ASP A 382 -11.10 5.20 16.24
C ASP A 382 -11.80 4.32 15.18
N LEU A 383 -11.95 4.87 13.95
CA LEU A 383 -12.45 4.14 12.78
C LEU A 383 -11.66 2.85 12.52
N PHE A 384 -10.33 2.90 12.59
CA PHE A 384 -9.47 1.76 12.22
C PHE A 384 -9.70 0.58 13.15
N LEU A 385 -9.70 0.83 14.47
CA LEU A 385 -9.97 -0.19 15.48
C LEU A 385 -11.41 -0.72 15.41
N ASN A 386 -12.39 0.19 15.38
CA ASN A 386 -13.80 -0.21 15.42
C ASN A 386 -14.23 -0.99 14.19
N TYR A 387 -13.70 -0.65 13.01
CA TYR A 387 -14.00 -1.38 11.79
C TYR A 387 -13.36 -2.79 11.80
N SER A 388 -12.12 -2.90 12.29
CA SER A 388 -11.46 -4.20 12.48
C SER A 388 -12.28 -5.11 13.41
N GLU A 389 -12.77 -4.59 14.54
CA GLU A 389 -13.65 -5.34 15.44
C GLU A 389 -14.98 -5.74 14.78
N TYR A 390 -15.58 -4.82 14.02
CA TYR A 390 -16.84 -5.07 13.33
C TYR A 390 -16.71 -6.22 12.34
N VAL A 391 -15.67 -6.24 11.52
CA VAL A 391 -15.44 -7.31 10.54
C VAL A 391 -15.16 -8.65 11.20
N GLN A 392 -14.42 -8.64 12.32
CA GLN A 392 -14.16 -9.86 13.11
C GLN A 392 -15.45 -10.41 13.75
N ARG A 393 -16.29 -9.56 14.32
CA ARG A 393 -17.59 -9.96 14.89
C ARG A 393 -18.54 -10.56 13.85
N LEU A 394 -18.45 -10.11 12.60
CA LEU A 394 -19.19 -10.69 11.48
C LEU A 394 -18.53 -11.96 10.91
N ASN A 395 -17.37 -12.37 11.42
CA ASN A 395 -16.57 -13.49 10.93
C ASN A 395 -16.22 -13.38 9.43
N LEU A 396 -15.99 -12.14 8.95
CA LEU A 396 -15.66 -11.83 7.54
C LEU A 396 -14.16 -11.57 7.32
N HIS A 397 -13.36 -11.45 8.38
CA HIS A 397 -11.92 -11.21 8.30
C HIS A 397 -11.17 -12.44 7.77
N GLN A 398 -10.04 -12.18 7.16
CA GLN A 398 -9.06 -13.17 6.71
C GLN A 398 -7.73 -12.90 7.42
N ALA A 399 -6.82 -13.87 7.45
CA ALA A 399 -5.47 -13.64 7.95
C ALA A 399 -4.76 -12.60 7.06
N ASP A 400 -4.06 -11.65 7.68
CA ASP A 400 -3.46 -10.51 6.97
C ASP A 400 -2.28 -10.93 6.09
N ASP A 401 -1.62 -12.01 6.46
CA ASP A 401 -0.47 -12.57 5.74
C ASP A 401 -0.85 -13.32 4.45
N GLN A 402 -2.13 -13.45 4.16
CA GLN A 402 -2.56 -14.02 2.88
C GLN A 402 -2.11 -13.14 1.71
N SER A 403 -1.70 -13.79 0.61
CA SER A 403 -1.46 -13.09 -0.65
C SER A 403 -2.72 -12.34 -1.09
N SER A 404 -2.55 -11.11 -1.57
CA SER A 404 -3.65 -10.20 -1.93
C SER A 404 -4.63 -10.78 -2.94
N GLU A 405 -4.20 -11.71 -3.77
CA GLU A 405 -5.06 -12.41 -4.75
C GLU A 405 -6.15 -13.28 -4.11
N TYR A 406 -5.92 -13.78 -2.89
CA TYR A 406 -6.88 -14.59 -2.14
C TYR A 406 -7.75 -13.78 -1.18
N LEU A 407 -7.43 -12.50 -0.99
CA LEU A 407 -8.25 -11.62 -0.17
C LEU A 407 -9.53 -11.22 -0.90
N THR A 408 -10.65 -11.27 -0.17
CA THR A 408 -11.89 -10.62 -0.65
C THR A 408 -11.70 -9.12 -0.73
N ARG A 409 -12.49 -8.41 -1.52
CA ARG A 409 -12.36 -6.96 -1.71
C ARG A 409 -12.37 -6.19 -0.39
N ILE A 410 -13.27 -6.57 0.53
CA ILE A 410 -13.37 -5.92 1.84
C ILE A 410 -12.11 -6.15 2.69
N ASN A 411 -11.52 -7.34 2.63
CA ASN A 411 -10.27 -7.62 3.36
C ASN A 411 -9.08 -6.92 2.70
N HIS A 412 -8.99 -6.95 1.38
CA HIS A 412 -7.91 -6.28 0.65
C HIS A 412 -7.87 -4.77 0.89
N ASP A 413 -9.03 -4.09 0.81
CA ASP A 413 -9.08 -2.63 0.80
C ASP A 413 -9.23 -2.01 2.20
N ILE A 414 -9.82 -2.72 3.17
CA ILE A 414 -10.22 -2.12 4.43
C ILE A 414 -9.83 -2.97 5.64
N ALA A 415 -10.29 -4.23 5.74
CA ALA A 415 -10.18 -4.99 6.98
C ALA A 415 -8.71 -5.32 7.32
N SER A 416 -7.96 -5.92 6.40
CA SER A 416 -6.55 -6.24 6.60
C SER A 416 -5.67 -4.98 6.77
N PRO A 417 -5.81 -3.91 5.95
CA PRO A 417 -5.12 -2.64 6.19
C PRO A 417 -5.34 -2.07 7.59
N TYR A 418 -6.58 -2.01 8.04
CA TYR A 418 -6.90 -1.43 9.36
C TYR A 418 -6.39 -2.34 10.50
N HIS A 419 -6.58 -3.64 10.38
CA HIS A 419 -6.10 -4.62 11.36
C HIS A 419 -4.57 -4.55 11.51
N SER A 420 -3.84 -4.64 10.41
CA SER A 420 -2.37 -4.54 10.40
C SER A 420 -1.87 -3.20 10.93
N GLY A 421 -2.53 -2.08 10.55
CA GLY A 421 -2.17 -0.74 11.02
C GLY A 421 -2.36 -0.56 12.53
N VAL A 422 -3.48 -1.05 13.08
CA VAL A 422 -3.73 -1.07 14.53
C VAL A 422 -2.72 -1.97 15.24
N GLY A 423 -2.39 -3.12 14.65
CA GLY A 423 -1.34 -4.00 15.18
C GLY A 423 0.03 -3.34 15.28
N LEU A 424 0.45 -2.61 14.23
CA LEU A 424 1.71 -1.84 14.25
C LEU A 424 1.70 -0.75 15.33
N LYS A 425 0.57 -0.08 15.56
CA LYS A 425 0.42 0.89 16.64
C LYS A 425 0.54 0.23 18.02
N TYR A 426 -0.04 -0.95 18.17
CA TYR A 426 0.11 -1.72 19.40
C TYR A 426 1.56 -2.17 19.62
N LEU A 427 2.21 -2.65 18.57
CA LEU A 427 3.61 -3.03 18.58
C LEU A 427 4.51 -1.85 18.97
N GLU A 428 4.26 -0.64 18.43
CA GLU A 428 4.98 0.57 18.81
C GLU A 428 4.87 0.87 20.32
N ASN A 429 3.68 0.71 20.90
CA ASN A 429 3.48 0.92 22.34
C ASN A 429 4.26 -0.09 23.20
N LEU A 430 4.46 -1.31 22.71
CA LEU A 430 5.22 -2.35 23.41
C LEU A 430 6.73 -2.15 23.33
N ILE A 431 7.26 -1.95 22.12
CA ILE A 431 8.71 -1.89 21.90
C ILE A 431 9.27 -0.46 21.91
N GLY A 432 8.42 0.54 21.84
CA GLY A 432 8.78 1.95 21.75
C GLY A 432 9.01 2.44 20.30
N GLU A 433 8.78 3.74 20.07
CA GLU A 433 8.83 4.37 18.75
C GLU A 433 10.18 4.18 18.03
N ASN A 434 11.30 4.40 18.73
CA ASN A 434 12.62 4.27 18.10
C ASN A 434 12.91 2.85 17.64
N ASN A 435 12.49 1.85 18.40
CA ASN A 435 12.67 0.44 18.05
C ASN A 435 11.78 0.05 16.86
N LEU A 436 10.55 0.57 16.78
CA LEU A 436 9.70 0.33 15.62
C LEU A 436 10.24 1.04 14.37
N LYS A 437 10.75 2.27 14.47
CA LYS A 437 11.44 2.96 13.36
C LYS A 437 12.62 2.14 12.83
N ASP A 438 13.46 1.60 13.73
CA ASP A 438 14.58 0.71 13.34
C ASP A 438 14.09 -0.55 12.62
N LEU A 439 13.00 -1.15 13.09
CA LEU A 439 12.38 -2.33 12.48
C LEU A 439 11.87 -2.00 11.07
N ILE A 440 11.14 -0.91 10.91
CA ILE A 440 10.63 -0.44 9.60
C ILE A 440 11.77 -0.13 8.62
N LEU A 441 12.86 0.46 9.11
CA LEU A 441 14.05 0.72 8.29
C LEU A 441 14.66 -0.59 7.77
N LYS A 442 14.73 -1.64 8.61
CA LYS A 442 15.19 -2.97 8.19
C LYS A 442 14.23 -3.61 7.19
N ILE A 443 12.92 -3.49 7.39
CA ILE A 443 11.90 -3.96 6.43
C ILE A 443 12.12 -3.34 5.05
N SER A 444 12.52 -2.08 4.97
CA SER A 444 12.74 -1.40 3.67
C SER A 444 13.92 -1.96 2.86
N SER A 445 14.81 -2.74 3.48
CA SER A 445 15.96 -3.38 2.83
C SER A 445 15.73 -4.84 2.45
N ILE A 446 14.62 -5.44 2.87
CA ILE A 446 14.26 -6.84 2.65
C ILE A 446 13.46 -6.97 1.34
N ASP A 447 13.70 -8.05 0.59
CA ASP A 447 13.02 -8.34 -0.67
C ASP A 447 12.27 -9.70 -0.68
N SER A 448 12.37 -10.48 0.41
CA SER A 448 11.66 -11.75 0.55
C SER A 448 10.75 -11.79 1.78
N ARG A 449 9.67 -12.56 1.69
CA ARG A 449 8.77 -12.82 2.82
C ARG A 449 9.45 -13.65 3.93
N GLU A 450 10.35 -14.54 3.55
CA GLU A 450 11.11 -15.36 4.51
C GLU A 450 12.00 -14.47 5.39
N ASP A 451 12.74 -13.55 4.79
CA ASP A 451 13.57 -12.59 5.55
C ASP A 451 12.74 -11.65 6.41
N LEU A 452 11.54 -11.26 5.94
CA LEU A 452 10.60 -10.49 6.73
C LEU A 452 10.18 -11.25 7.99
N ASN A 453 9.76 -12.50 7.86
CA ASN A 453 9.39 -13.33 9.00
C ASN A 453 10.59 -13.52 9.94
N ASN A 454 11.77 -13.85 9.42
CA ASN A 454 13.00 -14.01 10.18
C ASN A 454 13.37 -12.73 10.95
N LEU A 455 13.12 -11.55 10.40
CA LEU A 455 13.38 -10.28 11.08
C LEU A 455 12.55 -10.14 12.37
N PHE A 456 11.28 -10.55 12.36
CA PHE A 456 10.43 -10.53 13.55
C PHE A 456 10.75 -11.67 14.51
N LEU A 457 10.88 -12.90 14.02
CA LEU A 457 11.16 -14.09 14.83
C LEU A 457 12.51 -14.01 15.57
N ASN A 458 13.51 -13.35 14.98
CA ASN A 458 14.84 -13.16 15.57
C ASN A 458 15.04 -11.76 16.21
N TYR A 459 13.97 -11.05 16.53
CA TYR A 459 14.11 -9.74 17.15
C TYR A 459 14.62 -9.84 18.58
N GLN A 460 15.80 -9.25 18.84
CA GLN A 460 16.55 -9.49 20.09
C GLN A 460 16.02 -8.76 21.32
N LYS A 461 15.23 -7.70 21.14
CA LYS A 461 14.81 -6.82 22.26
C LYS A 461 13.49 -7.25 22.91
N SER A 462 12.68 -8.03 22.20
CA SER A 462 11.38 -8.53 22.66
C SER A 462 10.97 -9.73 21.82
N ASP A 463 10.18 -10.64 22.35
CA ASP A 463 9.55 -11.69 21.57
C ASP A 463 8.43 -11.09 20.71
N LEU A 464 8.61 -11.15 19.38
CA LEU A 464 7.64 -10.67 18.39
C LEU A 464 6.96 -11.81 17.60
N ASN A 465 7.16 -13.08 17.99
CA ASN A 465 6.53 -14.23 17.33
C ASN A 465 5.01 -14.09 17.32
N TRP A 466 4.43 -13.63 18.44
CA TRP A 466 3.00 -13.38 18.54
C TRP A 466 2.46 -12.46 17.45
N PHE A 467 3.26 -11.46 17.03
CA PHE A 467 2.81 -10.50 16.03
C PHE A 467 2.70 -11.13 14.65
N ILE A 468 3.69 -11.93 14.24
CA ILE A 468 3.73 -12.57 12.92
C ILE A 468 2.86 -13.84 12.88
N GLU A 469 2.93 -14.69 13.91
CA GLU A 469 2.26 -16.00 13.88
C GLU A 469 0.79 -15.91 14.32
N ASP A 470 0.52 -15.19 15.41
CA ASP A 470 -0.81 -15.13 16.00
C ASP A 470 -1.65 -13.96 15.48
N TYR A 471 -1.08 -12.75 15.40
CA TYR A 471 -1.83 -11.56 15.05
C TYR A 471 -1.99 -11.38 13.53
N ILE A 472 -0.92 -11.44 12.76
CA ILE A 472 -0.93 -11.26 11.30
C ILE A 472 -1.24 -12.59 10.57
N GLY A 473 -0.60 -13.68 11.00
CA GLY A 473 -0.65 -15.00 10.33
C GLY A 473 -1.89 -15.83 10.62
N ASN A 474 -2.69 -15.42 11.61
CA ASN A 474 -3.83 -16.19 12.06
C ASN A 474 -5.17 -15.46 11.80
N ARG A 475 -6.20 -16.23 11.52
CA ARG A 475 -7.58 -15.74 11.40
C ARG A 475 -8.31 -15.70 12.75
N GLN A 476 -7.74 -16.23 13.81
CA GLN A 476 -8.40 -16.27 15.11
C GLN A 476 -8.51 -14.86 15.70
N SER A 477 -9.69 -14.53 16.21
CA SER A 477 -9.92 -13.23 16.85
C SER A 477 -9.52 -13.27 18.32
N ILE A 478 -9.00 -12.16 18.82
CA ILE A 478 -8.65 -11.99 20.23
C ILE A 478 -9.93 -11.88 21.08
N ASP A 479 -9.99 -12.54 22.23
CA ASP A 479 -11.03 -12.36 23.26
C ASP A 479 -10.43 -12.53 24.66
N LEU A 480 -9.83 -11.47 25.17
CA LEU A 480 -9.28 -11.41 26.52
C LEU A 480 -10.42 -11.26 27.53
N LYS A 481 -10.26 -11.87 28.70
CA LYS A 481 -11.25 -11.80 29.77
C LYS A 481 -10.59 -11.66 31.13
N LEU A 482 -11.03 -10.67 31.90
CA LEU A 482 -10.73 -10.55 33.32
C LEU A 482 -11.72 -11.35 34.16
N LYS A 483 -11.20 -12.19 35.04
CA LYS A 483 -11.98 -12.97 36.01
C LYS A 483 -11.42 -12.76 37.44
N ARG A 484 -12.26 -12.33 38.34
CA ARG A 484 -11.89 -12.24 39.75
C ARG A 484 -11.90 -13.63 40.38
N ILE A 485 -10.79 -14.08 40.96
CA ILE A 485 -10.68 -15.33 41.67
C ILE A 485 -11.12 -15.14 43.14
N ASN A 486 -10.54 -14.10 43.79
CA ASN A 486 -10.84 -13.71 45.16
C ASN A 486 -10.60 -12.19 45.34
N LYS A 487 -10.61 -11.71 46.60
CA LYS A 487 -10.42 -10.29 46.89
C LYS A 487 -9.03 -9.75 46.44
N ASN A 488 -8.03 -10.62 46.38
CA ASN A 488 -6.63 -10.24 46.18
C ASN A 488 -6.06 -10.77 44.86
N GLU A 489 -6.84 -11.49 44.04
CA GLU A 489 -6.33 -12.14 42.85
C GLU A 489 -7.33 -12.06 41.71
N ILE A 490 -6.79 -11.80 40.53
CA ILE A 490 -7.48 -11.88 39.24
C ILE A 490 -6.80 -12.90 38.33
N LEU A 491 -7.55 -13.44 37.37
CA LEU A 491 -7.07 -14.30 36.32
C LEU A 491 -7.39 -13.62 34.98
N ILE A 492 -6.43 -13.65 34.08
CA ILE A 492 -6.62 -13.29 32.69
C ILE A 492 -6.72 -14.58 31.90
N GLU A 493 -7.81 -14.71 31.15
CA GLU A 493 -8.09 -15.83 30.23
C GLU A 493 -8.14 -15.26 28.81
N GLU A 494 -7.51 -15.94 27.87
CA GLU A 494 -7.72 -15.76 26.43
C GLU A 494 -8.51 -16.97 25.93
N LYS A 495 -9.62 -16.73 25.19
CA LYS A 495 -10.58 -17.78 24.87
C LYS A 495 -10.26 -18.55 23.60
N ASN A 496 -9.44 -17.99 22.71
CA ASN A 496 -9.18 -18.54 21.37
C ASN A 496 -7.77 -19.12 21.23
N ASN A 497 -7.04 -19.28 22.34
CA ASN A 497 -5.68 -19.83 22.38
C ASN A 497 -4.64 -19.04 21.57
N ILE A 498 -4.77 -17.72 21.57
CA ILE A 498 -3.80 -16.81 20.97
C ILE A 498 -2.88 -16.27 22.06
N SER A 499 -1.55 -16.27 21.81
CA SER A 499 -0.60 -15.72 22.75
C SER A 499 -0.25 -14.29 22.37
N ILE A 500 -0.78 -13.30 23.10
CA ILE A 500 -0.56 -11.87 22.84
C ILE A 500 -0.13 -11.18 24.12
N PRO A 501 0.93 -10.35 24.10
CA PRO A 501 1.25 -9.48 25.21
C PRO A 501 0.09 -8.55 25.54
N TYR A 502 -0.13 -8.27 26.81
CA TYR A 502 -1.19 -7.37 27.26
C TYR A 502 -0.75 -6.56 28.46
N SER A 503 -1.47 -5.48 28.75
CA SER A 503 -1.26 -4.69 29.94
C SER A 503 -2.49 -4.67 30.82
N ILE A 504 -2.29 -4.52 32.14
CA ILE A 504 -3.35 -4.32 33.12
C ILE A 504 -3.23 -2.92 33.66
N GLY A 505 -4.31 -2.16 33.56
CA GLY A 505 -4.43 -0.83 34.15
C GLY A 505 -5.31 -0.83 35.39
N TYR A 506 -4.85 -0.11 36.43
CA TYR A 506 -5.63 0.22 37.62
C TYR A 506 -6.08 1.68 37.47
N LEU A 507 -7.38 1.92 37.54
CA LEU A 507 -7.95 3.25 37.30
C LEU A 507 -8.69 3.78 38.55
N LYS A 508 -8.55 5.08 38.79
CA LYS A 508 -9.30 5.83 39.76
C LYS A 508 -9.83 7.10 39.16
N ASN A 509 -11.12 7.38 39.32
CA ASN A 509 -11.81 8.52 38.70
C ASN A 509 -11.56 8.57 37.17
N ASP A 510 -11.65 7.44 36.48
CA ASP A 510 -11.37 7.26 35.05
C ASP A 510 -9.92 7.61 34.60
N SER A 511 -9.00 7.83 35.55
CA SER A 511 -7.59 8.10 35.27
C SER A 511 -6.73 6.87 35.60
N ILE A 512 -5.80 6.53 34.72
CA ILE A 512 -4.86 5.42 34.92
C ILE A 512 -3.86 5.83 36.01
N ILE A 513 -3.84 5.08 37.13
CA ILE A 513 -2.90 5.30 38.23
C ILE A 513 -1.69 4.38 38.15
N GLN A 514 -1.83 3.19 37.60
CA GLN A 514 -0.75 2.23 37.41
C GLN A 514 -1.03 1.35 36.20
N THR A 515 0.01 0.96 35.43
CA THR A 515 -0.04 -0.04 34.36
C THR A 515 1.05 -1.08 34.61
N ILE A 516 0.75 -2.35 34.38
CA ILE A 516 1.69 -3.48 34.45
C ILE A 516 1.54 -4.28 33.17
N ASP A 517 2.66 -4.56 32.50
CA ASP A 517 2.70 -5.31 31.25
C ASP A 517 3.00 -6.79 31.49
N PHE A 518 2.42 -7.66 30.68
CA PHE A 518 2.54 -9.11 30.78
C PHE A 518 2.66 -9.74 29.39
N GLU A 519 3.47 -10.79 29.29
CA GLU A 519 3.66 -11.60 28.09
C GLU A 519 2.90 -12.93 28.14
N GLU A 520 2.45 -13.36 29.31
CA GLU A 520 1.77 -14.63 29.53
C GLU A 520 0.46 -14.47 30.31
N TYR A 521 -0.53 -15.30 30.01
CA TYR A 521 -1.80 -15.35 30.75
C TYR A 521 -1.60 -16.04 32.09
N LYS A 522 -1.85 -15.31 33.17
CA LYS A 522 -1.60 -15.79 34.54
C LYS A 522 -2.52 -15.21 35.57
N LYS A 523 -2.44 -15.81 36.78
CA LYS A 523 -3.01 -15.23 37.97
C LYS A 523 -2.15 -14.04 38.44
N ILE A 524 -2.81 -12.93 38.67
CA ILE A 524 -2.17 -11.68 39.09
C ILE A 524 -2.67 -11.30 40.48
N LYS A 525 -1.74 -10.99 41.37
CA LYS A 525 -2.07 -10.40 42.67
C LYS A 525 -2.45 -8.94 42.50
N ILE A 526 -3.58 -8.56 43.06
CA ILE A 526 -4.03 -7.17 43.06
C ILE A 526 -3.13 -6.39 44.00
N PRO A 527 -2.49 -5.30 43.55
CA PRO A 527 -1.63 -4.48 44.43
C PRO A 527 -2.48 -3.75 45.49
N ASN A 528 -1.87 -3.47 46.61
CA ASN A 528 -2.51 -2.72 47.72
C ASN A 528 -2.50 -1.21 47.39
N ILE A 529 -3.28 -0.80 46.38
CA ILE A 529 -3.48 0.58 45.93
C ILE A 529 -4.96 0.91 45.92
N ASP A 530 -5.28 2.17 46.04
CA ASP A 530 -6.66 2.65 45.99
C ASP A 530 -7.08 2.89 44.55
N PHE A 531 -7.96 2.01 43.98
CA PHE A 531 -8.48 2.07 42.65
C PHE A 531 -9.97 1.72 42.59
N ASP A 532 -10.64 2.20 41.55
CA ASP A 532 -12.07 1.94 41.29
C ASP A 532 -12.30 0.69 40.47
N TYR A 533 -11.51 0.48 39.40
CA TYR A 533 -11.62 -0.67 38.53
C TYR A 533 -10.29 -1.04 37.86
N ILE A 534 -10.23 -2.27 37.38
CA ILE A 534 -9.11 -2.85 36.61
C ILE A 534 -9.56 -3.03 35.18
N VAL A 535 -8.70 -2.75 34.22
CA VAL A 535 -8.98 -2.92 32.79
C VAL A 535 -7.78 -3.51 32.06
N ILE A 536 -8.05 -4.33 31.04
CA ILE A 536 -7.03 -4.84 30.10
C ILE A 536 -6.77 -3.76 29.05
N ASN A 537 -5.49 -3.56 28.68
CA ASN A 537 -5.03 -2.66 27.64
C ASN A 537 -5.62 -1.23 27.73
N PRO A 538 -5.38 -0.51 28.85
CA PRO A 538 -6.04 0.77 29.12
C PRO A 538 -5.65 1.90 28.17
N LYS A 539 -4.47 1.83 27.54
CA LYS A 539 -3.94 2.89 26.66
C LYS A 539 -4.23 2.63 25.21
N ILE A 540 -3.89 1.45 24.74
CA ILE A 540 -4.02 1.03 23.33
C ILE A 540 -4.58 -0.38 23.31
N SER A 541 -5.65 -0.60 22.57
CA SER A 541 -6.30 -1.90 22.42
C SER A 541 -6.02 -2.50 21.06
N LEU A 542 -5.93 -3.82 21.00
CA LEU A 542 -6.09 -4.59 19.77
C LEU A 542 -7.58 -4.80 19.48
N PRO A 543 -7.96 -5.16 18.25
CA PRO A 543 -9.31 -5.55 17.93
C PRO A 543 -9.71 -6.82 18.71
N GLU A 544 -10.77 -6.75 19.47
CA GLU A 544 -11.27 -7.85 20.29
C GLU A 544 -12.76 -8.13 20.04
N LEU A 545 -13.17 -9.40 20.11
CA LEU A 545 -14.56 -9.78 19.95
C LEU A 545 -15.47 -9.21 21.03
N ASN A 546 -14.99 -9.18 22.27
CA ASN A 546 -15.78 -8.74 23.41
C ASN A 546 -14.95 -7.95 24.43
N LYS A 547 -15.02 -6.63 24.36
CA LYS A 547 -14.38 -5.74 25.34
C LYS A 547 -15.18 -5.55 26.64
N SER A 548 -16.42 -6.04 26.72
CA SER A 548 -17.25 -5.88 27.94
C SER A 548 -16.75 -6.70 29.12
N ASN A 549 -15.94 -7.73 28.86
CA ASN A 549 -15.36 -8.63 29.87
C ASN A 549 -13.89 -8.25 30.24
N ASN A 550 -13.37 -7.16 29.69
CA ASN A 550 -11.98 -6.71 29.91
C ASN A 550 -11.81 -5.85 31.16
N TRP A 551 -12.82 -5.68 31.98
CA TRP A 551 -12.74 -4.83 33.15
C TRP A 551 -13.55 -5.36 34.32
N ILE A 552 -13.10 -5.06 35.56
CA ILE A 552 -13.74 -5.45 36.82
C ILE A 552 -13.67 -4.29 37.79
N TYR A 553 -14.78 -4.03 38.51
CA TYR A 553 -14.80 -3.08 39.61
C TYR A 553 -14.14 -3.64 40.88
N ASN A 554 -13.50 -2.77 41.66
CA ASN A 554 -12.88 -3.14 42.93
C ASN A 554 -13.94 -3.52 43.98
N ASN A 555 -15.04 -2.75 44.05
CA ASN A 555 -16.14 -3.02 44.99
C ASN A 555 -17.28 -3.79 44.30
N SER A 556 -17.54 -5.01 44.79
CA SER A 556 -18.54 -5.93 44.24
C SER A 556 -20.02 -5.47 44.38
N ASN A 557 -20.30 -4.39 45.10
CA ASN A 557 -21.65 -3.98 45.49
C ASN A 557 -22.27 -2.86 44.64
N LEU A 558 -21.54 -2.27 43.71
CA LEU A 558 -22.07 -1.23 42.82
C LEU A 558 -21.61 -1.53 41.38
N LYS A 559 -22.48 -2.17 40.58
CA LYS A 559 -22.39 -2.15 39.14
C LYS A 559 -23.14 -0.90 38.67
N PRO A 560 -22.49 0.24 38.37
CA PRO A 560 -23.16 1.23 37.54
C PRO A 560 -23.31 0.62 36.17
N LEU A 561 -24.55 0.50 35.71
CA LEU A 561 -24.87 0.21 34.31
C LEU A 561 -24.35 1.39 33.44
N LYS A 562 -23.08 1.40 33.10
CA LYS A 562 -22.60 2.19 31.97
C LYS A 562 -22.92 1.38 30.71
N ILE A 563 -24.11 1.57 30.17
CA ILE A 563 -24.47 1.10 28.84
C ILE A 563 -23.63 1.94 27.86
N LYS A 564 -22.50 1.43 27.41
CA LYS A 564 -21.81 1.95 26.23
C LYS A 564 -22.55 1.41 25.02
N PHE A 565 -23.36 2.24 24.40
CA PHE A 565 -23.81 1.97 23.02
C PHE A 565 -22.59 2.13 22.10
N ILE A 566 -22.14 1.05 21.55
CA ILE A 566 -21.11 0.98 20.50
C ILE A 566 -21.80 1.15 19.15
#